data_c086cc0fc32026f20330205bdf61bd25
#
_entry.id   c086cc0fc32026f20330205bdf61bd25
#
_cell.length_a   1.000
_cell.length_b   1.000
_cell.length_c   1.000
_cell.angle_alpha   90.00
_cell.angle_beta   90.00
_cell.angle_gamma   90.00
#
_symmetry.space_group_name_H-M   'P 1'
#
loop_
_entity.id
_entity.type
_entity.pdbx_description
1 polymer ?
#
loop_
_entity_poly.entity_id
_entity_poly.type
_entity_poly.pdbx_seq_one_letter_code
_entity_poly.pdbx_strand_id
1 'polypeptide(L)'
;LEVAWVWQANNFGPTVDYQFKSTPTYIDGILYTVAGQRRTVAAINPATGETLWTYREPNTTRWERSMRQNYGKGVAYGEVDGRGVIFYTSPAFFLHALDAKTGRHIEGFGAPVPLEGFPQTGVVDLLVDLLDDWEPWEAWDQPYDPDFGIPRELGFITTSSPPIVVNGTVVVGNSAEQGYNQTRIENVPGDILAYDIGTGDFKWKFHVIPRPGEVGHDTWLNDAWRTTGDVSSWAPMSADQERGIVYIPTNPPTIDYFGGFRPGDNLFGTSVIALNADTGERVWHFQTVHNDQWNYDIPNVPIIVDLQVDGRPVPAVVQTTKTGIIYAFDRESGEPIWPIEEEEVLQTVVPGNWTAATQPIPSKPEPAEPLGLPEADVIDFTPELHAEALEILSRYNVGGPFMPRLYDDHSTGVEDNIRCYGGLNITNPATLDPSTGILYMASARRCSGGSVALGIEADDPANPRTTGTTISQWVAGPGGGMGTVQGLPITKPPYSRLSAFDMNTGERIWWIPIGDAPEAVRDHPALQGMDLSRMGSGANSIQMVAGDLLYATEGSSGPAVLNAFDKRTGMPVGEVALPSPGQYGMMTYLHEGRQHVVIQVGRPGRLVALRLPN
;
A
#
# COMPACT_ATOMS: atom_id res chain seq x y z
N LEU A 1 26.21 -3.16 15.72
CA LEU A 1 25.87 -1.86 15.14
C LEU A 1 25.73 -0.81 16.23
N GLU A 2 26.10 0.46 15.93
CA GLU A 2 25.90 1.64 16.78
C GLU A 2 25.12 2.71 16.02
N VAL A 3 24.44 3.61 16.74
CA VAL A 3 23.77 4.76 16.13
C VAL A 3 24.82 5.74 15.61
N ALA A 4 24.84 5.95 14.29
CA ALA A 4 25.72 6.93 13.64
C ALA A 4 25.16 8.35 13.73
N TRP A 5 23.86 8.50 13.42
CA TRP A 5 23.16 9.76 13.50
C TRP A 5 21.64 9.56 13.60
N VAL A 6 20.94 10.62 14.00
CA VAL A 6 19.48 10.69 14.06
C VAL A 6 19.01 11.97 13.37
N TRP A 7 18.11 11.85 12.41
CA TRP A 7 17.50 12.97 11.71
C TRP A 7 16.03 13.12 12.10
N GLN A 8 15.57 14.35 12.36
CA GLN A 8 14.24 14.65 12.90
C GLN A 8 13.26 15.04 11.78
N ALA A 9 12.30 14.19 11.45
CA ALA A 9 11.26 14.49 10.46
C ALA A 9 10.20 15.50 10.95
N ASN A 10 10.11 15.77 12.25
CA ASN A 10 9.13 16.67 12.83
C ASN A 10 9.47 18.17 12.72
N ASN A 11 10.62 18.51 12.13
CA ASN A 11 11.07 19.90 11.98
C ASN A 11 10.48 20.61 10.75
N PHE A 12 9.58 19.94 9.99
CA PHE A 12 9.12 20.38 8.67
C PHE A 12 7.64 20.75 8.59
N GLY A 13 7.11 21.38 9.61
CA GLY A 13 5.72 21.84 9.58
C GLY A 13 5.26 22.41 10.90
N PRO A 14 4.07 23.06 10.92
CA PRO A 14 3.51 23.64 12.14
C PRO A 14 3.00 22.56 13.12
N THR A 15 2.71 21.37 12.63
CA THR A 15 2.28 20.22 13.43
C THR A 15 3.21 19.04 13.24
N VAL A 16 3.21 18.15 14.23
CA VAL A 16 4.03 16.95 14.20
C VAL A 16 3.51 15.97 13.13
N ASP A 17 4.43 15.45 12.32
CA ASP A 17 4.10 14.42 11.34
C ASP A 17 4.05 13.04 12.00
N TYR A 18 2.83 12.55 12.23
CA TYR A 18 2.57 11.18 12.72
C TYR A 18 2.41 10.16 11.60
N GLN A 19 2.49 10.58 10.33
CA GLN A 19 2.31 9.73 9.15
C GLN A 19 3.58 9.63 8.29
N PHE A 20 4.72 9.96 8.86
CA PHE A 20 6.00 9.83 8.17
C PHE A 20 6.21 8.38 7.71
N LYS A 21 6.25 8.16 6.39
CA LYS A 21 6.33 6.83 5.75
C LYS A 21 7.32 6.80 4.57
N SER A 22 8.32 7.66 4.62
CA SER A 22 9.31 7.75 3.56
C SER A 22 10.47 6.80 3.81
N THR A 23 10.78 5.97 2.82
CA THR A 23 12.07 5.28 2.75
C THR A 23 13.04 6.19 2.00
N PRO A 24 14.18 6.57 2.57
CA PRO A 24 15.14 7.41 1.88
C PRO A 24 15.72 6.74 0.63
N THR A 25 16.10 7.55 -0.36
CA THR A 25 16.83 7.11 -1.56
C THR A 25 18.26 7.61 -1.46
N TYR A 26 19.26 6.73 -1.62
CA TYR A 26 20.68 7.09 -1.63
C TYR A 26 21.22 7.13 -3.06
N ILE A 27 21.67 8.30 -3.49
CA ILE A 27 22.22 8.53 -4.83
C ILE A 27 23.44 9.46 -4.72
N ASP A 28 24.54 9.11 -5.33
CA ASP A 28 25.75 9.94 -5.47
C ASP A 28 26.23 10.61 -4.18
N GLY A 29 26.18 9.87 -3.06
CA GLY A 29 26.63 10.36 -1.77
C GLY A 29 25.66 11.30 -1.05
N ILE A 30 24.38 11.32 -1.44
CA ILE A 30 23.31 12.08 -0.80
C ILE A 30 22.11 11.17 -0.52
N LEU A 31 21.49 11.34 0.65
CA LEU A 31 20.21 10.73 0.97
C LEU A 31 19.08 11.73 0.72
N TYR A 32 18.02 11.27 0.05
CA TYR A 32 16.83 12.08 -0.21
C TYR A 32 15.62 11.46 0.47
N THR A 33 14.77 12.31 1.05
CA THR A 33 13.52 11.90 1.70
C THR A 33 12.47 13.00 1.61
N VAL A 34 11.24 12.70 1.98
CA VAL A 34 10.18 13.69 2.19
C VAL A 34 9.69 13.62 3.64
N ALA A 35 9.36 14.76 4.23
CA ALA A 35 8.91 14.83 5.61
C ALA A 35 7.93 15.98 5.86
N GLY A 36 7.13 15.83 6.92
CA GLY A 36 6.17 16.83 7.38
C GLY A 36 4.90 16.88 6.54
N GLN A 37 3.92 17.65 7.00
CA GLN A 37 2.62 17.79 6.37
C GLN A 37 2.69 18.29 4.92
N ARG A 38 3.73 19.06 4.58
CA ARG A 38 3.90 19.63 3.25
C ARG A 38 4.74 18.75 2.33
N ARG A 39 5.12 17.54 2.77
CA ARG A 39 6.07 16.69 2.05
C ARG A 39 7.30 17.46 1.61
N THR A 40 7.89 18.19 2.56
CA THR A 40 9.14 18.88 2.31
C THR A 40 10.19 17.88 1.85
N VAL A 41 10.74 18.07 0.67
CA VAL A 41 11.88 17.29 0.18
C VAL A 41 13.12 17.71 0.95
N ALA A 42 13.89 16.76 1.43
CA ALA A 42 15.14 17.01 2.15
C ALA A 42 16.27 16.16 1.56
N ALA A 43 17.41 16.81 1.31
CA ALA A 43 18.67 16.14 1.02
C ALA A 43 19.53 16.12 2.30
N ILE A 44 20.08 14.97 2.62
CA ILE A 44 20.75 14.68 3.89
C ILE A 44 22.15 14.13 3.60
N ASN A 45 23.14 14.62 4.35
CA ASN A 45 24.49 14.06 4.34
C ASN A 45 24.45 12.64 4.95
N PRO A 46 24.81 11.58 4.20
CA PRO A 46 24.67 10.20 4.66
C PRO A 46 25.65 9.82 5.79
N ALA A 47 26.75 10.56 5.96
CA ALA A 47 27.71 10.30 7.03
C ALA A 47 27.30 10.92 8.37
N THR A 48 26.62 12.07 8.35
CA THR A 48 26.39 12.91 9.54
C THR A 48 24.93 13.13 9.89
N GLY A 49 24.00 12.91 8.95
CA GLY A 49 22.59 13.25 9.12
C GLY A 49 22.29 14.75 8.99
N GLU A 50 23.27 15.58 8.57
CA GLU A 50 23.08 17.01 8.34
C GLU A 50 22.16 17.24 7.13
N THR A 51 21.18 18.15 7.25
CA THR A 51 20.35 18.58 6.13
C THR A 51 21.12 19.51 5.22
N LEU A 52 21.32 19.11 3.96
CA LEU A 52 22.07 19.88 2.96
C LEU A 52 21.20 20.96 2.30
N TRP A 53 19.99 20.58 1.91
CA TRP A 53 19.00 21.50 1.38
C TRP A 53 17.58 20.95 1.61
N THR A 54 16.59 21.83 1.50
CA THR A 54 15.17 21.45 1.53
C THR A 54 14.40 22.22 0.47
N TYR A 55 13.33 21.59 -0.04
CA TYR A 55 12.35 22.24 -0.87
C TYR A 55 10.94 21.98 -0.34
N ARG A 56 10.12 23.01 -0.36
CA ARG A 56 8.70 22.96 0.04
C ARG A 56 7.87 23.79 -0.91
N GLU A 57 6.81 23.17 -1.46
CA GLU A 57 5.83 23.84 -2.31
C GLU A 57 5.15 25.00 -1.58
N PRO A 58 4.80 26.11 -2.28
CA PRO A 58 3.97 27.18 -1.73
C PRO A 58 2.58 26.68 -1.29
N ASN A 59 1.88 27.46 -0.46
CA ASN A 59 0.53 27.11 -0.04
C ASN A 59 -0.45 27.28 -1.21
N THR A 60 -1.38 26.33 -1.30
CA THR A 60 -2.55 26.38 -2.19
C THR A 60 -3.77 25.89 -1.45
N THR A 61 -4.95 26.27 -1.90
CA THR A 61 -6.22 25.72 -1.42
C THR A 61 -6.28 24.20 -1.66
N ARG A 62 -5.72 23.72 -2.78
CA ARG A 62 -5.56 22.28 -3.07
C ARG A 62 -4.78 21.56 -1.99
N TRP A 63 -3.65 22.11 -1.57
CA TRP A 63 -2.87 21.53 -0.48
C TRP A 63 -3.64 21.50 0.85
N GLU A 64 -4.30 22.59 1.20
CA GLU A 64 -5.08 22.69 2.46
C GLU A 64 -6.22 21.68 2.53
N ARG A 65 -6.81 21.37 1.38
CA ARG A 65 -7.89 20.39 1.23
C ARG A 65 -7.39 18.97 1.06
N SER A 66 -6.09 18.77 0.87
CA SER A 66 -5.52 17.44 0.63
C SER A 66 -5.73 16.50 1.82
N MET A 67 -6.34 15.36 1.57
CA MET A 67 -6.57 14.31 2.58
C MET A 67 -5.28 13.54 2.93
N ARG A 68 -4.21 13.70 2.15
CA ARG A 68 -2.94 12.99 2.27
C ARG A 68 -1.75 13.93 2.37
N GLN A 69 -1.89 15.05 3.07
CA GLN A 69 -0.84 16.07 3.19
C GLN A 69 0.52 15.47 3.58
N ASN A 70 0.54 14.64 4.61
CA ASN A 70 1.74 14.11 5.25
C ASN A 70 2.03 12.63 4.94
N TYR A 71 1.47 12.05 3.88
CA TYR A 71 1.58 10.62 3.57
C TYR A 71 2.60 10.32 2.47
N GLY A 72 3.64 11.15 2.32
CA GLY A 72 4.68 10.97 1.29
C GLY A 72 5.59 9.79 1.59
N LYS A 73 5.92 8.98 0.55
CA LYS A 73 6.71 7.75 0.67
C LYS A 73 8.13 7.88 0.13
N GLY A 74 8.48 8.99 -0.50
CA GLY A 74 9.83 9.21 -1.03
C GLY A 74 9.86 10.12 -2.25
N VAL A 75 10.95 10.01 -3.00
CA VAL A 75 11.21 10.74 -4.24
C VAL A 75 11.71 9.77 -5.30
N ALA A 76 11.62 10.16 -6.59
CA ALA A 76 12.30 9.48 -7.68
C ALA A 76 13.56 10.25 -8.10
N TYR A 77 14.47 9.56 -8.74
CA TYR A 77 15.69 10.12 -9.31
C TYR A 77 15.78 9.77 -10.79
N GLY A 78 16.28 10.71 -11.56
CA GLY A 78 16.64 10.49 -12.96
C GLY A 78 17.78 11.41 -13.38
N GLU A 79 18.35 11.16 -14.55
CA GLU A 79 19.39 12.01 -15.13
C GLU A 79 18.88 12.66 -16.42
N VAL A 80 19.12 13.96 -16.53
CA VAL A 80 18.81 14.77 -17.70
C VAL A 80 20.08 15.50 -18.13
N ASP A 81 20.60 15.23 -19.31
CA ASP A 81 21.82 15.81 -19.85
C ASP A 81 23.03 15.73 -18.89
N GLY A 82 23.17 14.59 -18.18
CA GLY A 82 24.25 14.37 -17.20
C GLY A 82 24.05 15.10 -15.87
N ARG A 83 22.88 15.66 -15.63
CA ARG A 83 22.49 16.32 -14.38
C ARG A 83 21.49 15.47 -13.63
N GLY A 84 21.77 15.17 -12.36
CA GLY A 84 20.84 14.47 -11.49
C GLY A 84 19.62 15.32 -11.12
N VAL A 85 18.45 14.75 -11.24
CA VAL A 85 17.14 15.40 -10.97
C VAL A 85 16.34 14.57 -10.00
N ILE A 86 15.80 15.23 -8.99
CA ILE A 86 14.83 14.65 -8.05
C ILE A 86 13.42 15.02 -8.51
N PHE A 87 12.60 14.00 -8.74
CA PHE A 87 11.18 14.13 -9.05
C PHE A 87 10.36 13.79 -7.81
N TYR A 88 9.41 14.65 -7.47
CA TYR A 88 8.44 14.34 -6.43
C TYR A 88 7.07 14.92 -6.77
N THR A 89 6.02 14.26 -6.32
CA THR A 89 4.65 14.74 -6.42
C THR A 89 4.20 15.32 -5.09
N SER A 90 3.68 16.53 -5.14
CA SER A 90 3.23 17.26 -3.95
C SER A 90 1.85 16.79 -3.46
N PRO A 91 1.45 17.12 -2.22
CA PRO A 91 0.10 16.86 -1.74
C PRO A 91 -0.99 17.58 -2.55
N ALA A 92 -0.66 18.69 -3.21
CA ALA A 92 -1.54 19.42 -4.10
C ALA A 92 -1.59 18.85 -5.54
N PHE A 93 -0.93 17.70 -5.77
CA PHE A 93 -0.89 17.01 -7.05
C PHE A 93 -0.20 17.81 -8.16
N PHE A 94 0.99 18.36 -7.84
CA PHE A 94 1.94 18.89 -8.81
C PHE A 94 3.16 17.98 -8.89
N LEU A 95 3.70 17.79 -10.08
CA LEU A 95 4.99 17.13 -10.30
C LEU A 95 6.10 18.18 -10.34
N HIS A 96 7.08 18.04 -9.46
CA HIS A 96 8.25 18.92 -9.39
C HIS A 96 9.50 18.19 -9.85
N ALA A 97 10.35 18.90 -10.59
CA ALA A 97 11.70 18.50 -10.99
C ALA A 97 12.73 19.43 -10.33
N LEU A 98 13.55 18.88 -9.45
CA LEU A 98 14.54 19.62 -8.65
C LEU A 98 15.94 19.12 -8.96
N ASP A 99 16.89 20.04 -9.09
CA ASP A 99 18.32 19.70 -9.15
C ASP A 99 18.74 18.93 -7.90
N ALA A 100 19.29 17.75 -8.08
CA ALA A 100 19.62 16.85 -6.97
C ALA A 100 20.63 17.46 -5.98
N LYS A 101 21.56 18.29 -6.44
CA LYS A 101 22.62 18.90 -5.59
C LYS A 101 22.15 20.15 -4.83
N THR A 102 21.20 20.89 -5.40
CA THR A 102 20.85 22.23 -4.88
C THR A 102 19.39 22.39 -4.44
N GLY A 103 18.50 21.48 -4.82
CA GLY A 103 17.05 21.58 -4.59
C GLY A 103 16.35 22.69 -5.39
N ARG A 104 17.03 23.30 -6.37
CA ARG A 104 16.44 24.31 -7.26
C ARG A 104 15.69 23.66 -8.39
N HIS A 105 14.61 24.29 -8.86
CA HIS A 105 13.85 23.82 -10.00
C HIS A 105 14.69 23.72 -11.28
N ILE A 106 14.41 22.71 -12.08
CA ILE A 106 15.06 22.50 -13.38
C ILE A 106 14.47 23.50 -14.38
N GLU A 107 15.33 24.29 -15.00
CA GLU A 107 14.96 25.21 -16.06
C GLU A 107 14.50 24.46 -17.30
N GLY A 108 13.38 24.88 -17.89
CA GLY A 108 12.81 24.26 -19.10
C GLY A 108 11.91 23.04 -18.85
N PHE A 109 11.76 22.59 -17.60
CA PHE A 109 10.82 21.53 -17.27
C PHE A 109 9.43 22.10 -16.92
N GLY A 110 8.37 21.60 -17.58
CA GLY A 110 6.99 22.04 -17.37
C GLY A 110 6.70 23.47 -17.84
N ALA A 111 5.54 23.98 -17.47
CA ALA A 111 5.05 25.31 -17.79
C ALA A 111 4.84 26.16 -16.52
N PRO A 112 4.84 27.50 -16.61
CA PRO A 112 4.51 28.36 -15.48
C PRO A 112 3.14 28.05 -14.91
N VAL A 113 3.06 27.79 -13.60
CA VAL A 113 1.79 27.68 -12.89
C VAL A 113 1.39 29.09 -12.42
N PRO A 114 0.19 29.60 -12.78
CA PRO A 114 -0.20 30.97 -12.52
C PRO A 114 -0.65 31.20 -11.05
N LEU A 115 0.22 30.80 -10.10
CA LEU A 115 -0.02 30.91 -8.65
C LEU A 115 1.10 31.68 -7.99
N GLU A 116 0.75 32.47 -6.97
CA GLU A 116 1.71 33.26 -6.19
C GLU A 116 2.74 32.35 -5.49
N GLY A 117 4.00 32.69 -5.65
CA GLY A 117 5.12 31.94 -5.04
C GLY A 117 5.55 30.69 -5.80
N PHE A 118 4.81 30.26 -6.82
CA PHE A 118 5.23 29.15 -7.67
C PHE A 118 6.37 29.54 -8.60
N PRO A 119 7.28 28.63 -8.88
CA PRO A 119 8.37 28.88 -9.82
C PRO A 119 7.84 29.02 -11.26
N GLN A 120 8.63 29.69 -12.11
CA GLN A 120 8.29 29.84 -13.53
C GLN A 120 8.62 28.60 -14.38
N THR A 121 9.24 27.58 -13.77
CA THR A 121 9.71 26.35 -14.42
C THR A 121 9.93 25.27 -13.37
N GLY A 122 10.08 24.02 -13.80
CA GLY A 122 10.35 22.88 -12.92
C GLY A 122 9.09 22.29 -12.27
N VAL A 123 7.89 22.62 -12.78
CA VAL A 123 6.61 22.14 -12.24
C VAL A 123 5.63 21.80 -13.37
N VAL A 124 4.89 20.71 -13.18
CA VAL A 124 3.73 20.33 -14.02
C VAL A 124 2.48 20.25 -13.14
N ASP A 125 1.39 20.86 -13.58
CA ASP A 125 0.06 20.70 -12.95
C ASP A 125 -0.61 19.44 -13.50
N LEU A 126 -0.57 18.36 -12.73
CA LEU A 126 -1.06 17.04 -13.14
C LEU A 126 -2.58 16.99 -13.36
N LEU A 127 -3.36 17.91 -12.75
CA LEU A 127 -4.81 17.94 -12.94
C LEU A 127 -5.21 18.35 -14.36
N VAL A 128 -4.40 19.15 -15.04
CA VAL A 128 -4.71 19.58 -16.41
C VAL A 128 -4.87 18.38 -17.33
N ASP A 129 -3.88 17.46 -17.28
CA ASP A 129 -3.89 16.27 -18.14
C ASP A 129 -4.82 15.17 -17.60
N LEU A 130 -5.04 15.11 -16.27
CA LEU A 130 -5.97 14.15 -15.68
C LEU A 130 -7.42 14.41 -16.10
N LEU A 131 -7.83 15.69 -16.13
CA LEU A 131 -9.22 16.09 -16.33
C LEU A 131 -9.63 16.22 -17.81
N ASP A 132 -8.67 16.18 -18.73
CA ASP A 132 -8.84 16.55 -20.13
C ASP A 132 -9.97 15.80 -20.87
N ASP A 133 -10.25 14.55 -20.52
CA ASP A 133 -11.27 13.73 -21.16
C ASP A 133 -12.25 13.07 -20.17
N TRP A 134 -12.40 13.67 -19.01
CA TRP A 134 -13.29 13.12 -17.98
C TRP A 134 -14.69 13.79 -18.04
N GLU A 135 -15.72 13.01 -18.47
CA GLU A 135 -17.08 13.51 -18.70
C GLU A 135 -17.67 14.32 -17.54
N PRO A 136 -17.57 13.91 -16.26
CA PRO A 136 -18.10 14.73 -15.15
C PRO A 136 -17.42 16.08 -15.01
N TRP A 137 -16.14 16.21 -15.37
CA TRP A 137 -15.42 17.47 -15.40
C TRP A 137 -15.87 18.33 -16.60
N GLU A 138 -16.02 17.75 -17.77
CA GLU A 138 -16.51 18.45 -18.96
C GLU A 138 -17.93 19.01 -18.75
N ALA A 139 -18.77 18.27 -18.00
CA ALA A 139 -20.11 18.70 -17.61
C ALA A 139 -20.13 19.76 -16.50
N TRP A 140 -19.00 20.00 -15.84
CA TRP A 140 -18.86 20.96 -14.74
C TRP A 140 -18.62 22.36 -15.31
N ASP A 141 -19.68 23.19 -15.35
CA ASP A 141 -19.69 24.52 -15.99
C ASP A 141 -18.91 25.59 -15.17
N GLN A 142 -17.68 25.29 -14.80
CA GLN A 142 -16.78 26.23 -14.13
C GLN A 142 -15.37 26.13 -14.73
N PRO A 143 -14.65 27.24 -14.89
CA PRO A 143 -13.29 27.23 -15.39
C PRO A 143 -12.36 26.54 -14.37
N TYR A 144 -11.33 25.89 -14.87
CA TYR A 144 -10.28 25.32 -14.04
C TYR A 144 -9.52 26.42 -13.28
N ASP A 145 -9.42 26.23 -11.96
CA ASP A 145 -8.64 27.08 -11.06
C ASP A 145 -7.48 26.27 -10.45
N PRO A 146 -6.22 26.55 -10.78
CA PRO A 146 -5.09 25.81 -10.29
C PRO A 146 -4.86 25.91 -8.78
N ASP A 147 -5.38 26.95 -8.10
CA ASP A 147 -5.35 27.03 -6.64
C ASP A 147 -6.35 26.11 -5.97
N PHE A 148 -7.53 25.97 -6.58
CA PHE A 148 -8.64 25.23 -6.00
C PHE A 148 -8.66 23.75 -6.43
N GLY A 149 -8.34 23.46 -7.70
CA GLY A 149 -8.42 22.15 -8.32
C GLY A 149 -9.85 21.72 -8.62
N ILE A 150 -10.18 20.44 -8.34
CA ILE A 150 -11.52 19.90 -8.58
C ILE A 150 -12.48 20.21 -7.43
N PRO A 151 -13.79 20.44 -7.72
CA PRO A 151 -14.82 20.58 -6.69
C PRO A 151 -15.02 19.28 -5.90
N ARG A 152 -15.46 19.42 -4.65
CA ARG A 152 -15.66 18.27 -3.75
C ARG A 152 -16.70 17.27 -4.26
N GLU A 153 -17.65 17.76 -5.00
CA GLU A 153 -18.74 17.00 -5.60
C GLU A 153 -18.24 15.97 -6.60
N LEU A 154 -17.11 16.23 -7.23
CA LEU A 154 -16.47 15.35 -8.19
C LEU A 154 -15.38 14.46 -7.59
N GLY A 155 -15.11 14.60 -6.30
CA GLY A 155 -14.12 13.81 -5.59
C GLY A 155 -12.86 14.59 -5.21
N PHE A 156 -11.82 13.84 -4.90
CA PHE A 156 -10.54 14.40 -4.51
C PHE A 156 -9.40 13.51 -5.01
N ILE A 157 -8.33 14.11 -5.49
CA ILE A 157 -7.13 13.39 -5.89
C ILE A 157 -5.86 14.08 -5.37
N THR A 158 -4.90 13.28 -5.00
CA THR A 158 -3.56 13.64 -4.58
C THR A 158 -2.60 12.52 -5.00
N THR A 159 -1.45 12.46 -4.40
CA THR A 159 -0.56 11.29 -4.49
C THR A 159 0.02 10.96 -3.13
N SER A 160 0.50 9.75 -2.94
CA SER A 160 1.24 9.37 -1.75
C SER A 160 2.55 8.63 -2.06
N SER A 161 2.65 7.99 -3.21
CA SER A 161 3.88 7.37 -3.69
C SER A 161 4.73 8.34 -4.50
N PRO A 162 6.06 8.16 -4.54
CA PRO A 162 6.90 8.87 -5.48
C PRO A 162 6.51 8.47 -6.92
N PRO A 163 6.76 9.33 -7.92
CA PRO A 163 6.76 8.90 -9.31
C PRO A 163 7.88 7.89 -9.55
N ILE A 164 7.87 7.23 -10.70
CA ILE A 164 8.97 6.34 -11.11
C ILE A 164 9.55 6.82 -12.44
N VAL A 165 10.88 6.75 -12.57
CA VAL A 165 11.58 7.11 -13.80
C VAL A 165 11.96 5.84 -14.57
N VAL A 166 11.55 5.77 -15.84
CA VAL A 166 11.82 4.64 -16.73
C VAL A 166 12.20 5.18 -18.11
N ASN A 167 13.45 4.94 -18.56
CA ASN A 167 13.91 5.23 -19.91
C ASN A 167 13.49 6.62 -20.47
N GLY A 168 13.70 7.68 -19.70
CA GLY A 168 13.34 9.04 -20.14
C GLY A 168 11.90 9.43 -19.91
N THR A 169 11.12 8.61 -19.21
CA THR A 169 9.72 8.87 -18.84
C THR A 169 9.55 8.91 -17.34
N VAL A 170 8.82 9.92 -16.86
CA VAL A 170 8.36 10.02 -15.46
C VAL A 170 6.92 9.54 -15.40
N VAL A 171 6.68 8.37 -14.79
CA VAL A 171 5.34 7.81 -14.61
C VAL A 171 4.82 8.18 -13.23
N VAL A 172 3.61 8.72 -13.17
CA VAL A 172 3.00 9.26 -11.95
C VAL A 172 1.75 8.47 -11.58
N GLY A 173 1.79 7.84 -10.40
CA GLY A 173 0.60 7.31 -9.75
C GLY A 173 -0.11 8.38 -8.90
N ASN A 174 -1.21 7.98 -8.26
CA ASN A 174 -2.03 8.91 -7.48
C ASN A 174 -2.74 8.23 -6.31
N SER A 175 -3.51 9.00 -5.56
CA SER A 175 -4.41 8.55 -4.50
C SER A 175 -5.68 9.37 -4.56
N ALA A 176 -6.79 8.73 -4.88
CA ALA A 176 -8.08 9.39 -4.83
C ALA A 176 -8.69 9.37 -3.42
N GLU A 177 -9.88 9.90 -3.25
CA GLU A 177 -10.61 9.89 -1.99
C GLU A 177 -10.93 8.46 -1.56
N GLN A 178 -10.74 8.20 -0.26
CA GLN A 178 -10.94 6.87 0.29
C GLN A 178 -12.40 6.45 0.32
N GLY A 179 -12.69 5.31 -0.30
CA GLY A 179 -14.03 4.77 -0.40
C GLY A 179 -14.69 4.34 0.91
N TYR A 180 -13.92 4.05 1.96
CA TYR A 180 -14.47 3.68 3.28
C TYR A 180 -15.03 4.88 4.06
N ASN A 181 -14.66 6.09 3.71
CA ASN A 181 -15.17 7.32 4.33
C ASN A 181 -16.13 8.09 3.44
N GLN A 182 -16.32 7.67 2.19
CA GLN A 182 -17.14 8.34 1.21
C GLN A 182 -18.52 7.70 1.16
N THR A 183 -19.54 8.52 1.02
CA THR A 183 -20.93 8.07 0.88
C THR A 183 -21.50 8.32 -0.51
N ARG A 184 -20.92 9.26 -1.28
CA ARG A 184 -21.31 9.56 -2.66
C ARG A 184 -20.69 8.56 -3.65
N ILE A 185 -21.39 8.33 -4.75
CA ILE A 185 -20.98 7.40 -5.82
C ILE A 185 -19.85 8.01 -6.66
N GLU A 186 -19.98 9.30 -7.01
CA GLU A 186 -19.08 9.99 -7.92
C GLU A 186 -17.69 10.18 -7.28
N ASN A 187 -16.67 9.87 -8.04
CA ASN A 187 -15.27 10.14 -7.69
C ASN A 187 -14.43 10.29 -8.95
N VAL A 188 -13.34 11.03 -8.84
CA VAL A 188 -12.34 11.18 -9.90
C VAL A 188 -11.60 9.85 -10.14
N PRO A 189 -11.37 9.44 -11.41
CA PRO A 189 -10.58 8.25 -11.71
C PRO A 189 -9.10 8.45 -11.37
N GLY A 190 -8.47 7.37 -10.95
CA GLY A 190 -7.06 7.34 -10.60
C GLY A 190 -6.13 7.09 -11.79
N ASP A 191 -6.39 7.72 -12.94
CA ASP A 191 -5.64 7.47 -14.17
C ASP A 191 -4.14 7.71 -14.01
N ILE A 192 -3.34 6.88 -14.66
CA ILE A 192 -1.88 6.95 -14.60
C ILE A 192 -1.39 7.90 -15.69
N LEU A 193 -0.55 8.84 -15.30
CA LEU A 193 -0.01 9.88 -16.18
C LEU A 193 1.48 9.68 -16.41
N ALA A 194 1.97 10.11 -17.57
CA ALA A 194 3.41 10.09 -17.85
C ALA A 194 3.89 11.33 -18.61
N TYR A 195 5.11 11.70 -18.29
CA TYR A 195 5.75 12.91 -18.76
C TYR A 195 7.18 12.65 -19.24
N ASP A 196 7.63 13.46 -20.18
CA ASP A 196 9.04 13.46 -20.60
C ASP A 196 9.93 13.94 -19.44
N ILE A 197 11.01 13.22 -19.19
CA ILE A 197 11.91 13.48 -18.06
C ILE A 197 12.63 14.83 -18.16
N GLY A 198 12.93 15.28 -19.37
CA GLY A 198 13.69 16.52 -19.63
C GLY A 198 12.83 17.75 -19.71
N THR A 199 11.69 17.65 -20.36
CA THR A 199 10.82 18.80 -20.66
C THR A 199 9.59 18.89 -19.77
N GLY A 200 9.13 17.78 -19.18
CA GLY A 200 7.85 17.73 -18.47
C GLY A 200 6.64 17.76 -19.41
N ASP A 201 6.86 17.55 -20.71
CA ASP A 201 5.75 17.45 -21.66
C ASP A 201 4.96 16.17 -21.42
N PHE A 202 3.63 16.28 -21.48
CA PHE A 202 2.74 15.13 -21.36
C PHE A 202 3.00 14.11 -22.47
N LYS A 203 3.12 12.82 -22.10
CA LYS A 203 3.35 11.72 -23.04
C LYS A 203 2.11 10.88 -23.27
N TRP A 204 1.50 10.40 -22.19
CA TRP A 204 0.33 9.52 -22.25
C TRP A 204 -0.44 9.47 -20.92
N LYS A 205 -1.70 9.07 -21.02
CA LYS A 205 -2.59 8.72 -19.91
C LYS A 205 -3.09 7.30 -20.10
N PHE A 206 -3.09 6.50 -19.04
CA PHE A 206 -3.72 5.19 -19.01
C PHE A 206 -4.99 5.26 -18.16
N HIS A 207 -6.13 4.95 -18.76
CA HIS A 207 -7.42 4.91 -18.07
C HIS A 207 -7.51 3.65 -17.20
N VAL A 208 -7.45 3.82 -15.89
CA VAL A 208 -7.63 2.70 -14.93
C VAL A 208 -9.09 2.25 -14.83
N ILE A 209 -10.03 3.10 -15.27
CA ILE A 209 -11.43 2.78 -15.54
C ILE A 209 -11.64 2.91 -17.04
N PRO A 210 -11.67 1.78 -17.78
CA PRO A 210 -11.65 1.78 -19.25
C PRO A 210 -12.85 2.48 -19.86
N ARG A 211 -12.59 3.25 -20.91
CA ARG A 211 -13.59 3.93 -21.74
C ARG A 211 -14.19 2.98 -22.79
N PRO A 212 -15.33 3.34 -23.42
CA PRO A 212 -15.92 2.54 -24.50
C PRO A 212 -14.91 2.23 -25.60
N GLY A 213 -14.73 0.93 -25.88
CA GLY A 213 -13.77 0.42 -26.87
C GLY A 213 -12.40 0.05 -26.32
N GLU A 214 -12.10 0.38 -25.07
CA GLU A 214 -10.88 -0.06 -24.39
C GLU A 214 -11.05 -1.44 -23.73
N VAL A 215 -9.93 -2.13 -23.52
CA VAL A 215 -9.93 -3.45 -22.87
C VAL A 215 -10.43 -3.33 -21.43
N GLY A 216 -11.39 -4.17 -21.06
CA GLY A 216 -11.96 -4.20 -19.70
C GLY A 216 -13.19 -3.30 -19.52
N HIS A 217 -13.57 -2.48 -20.51
CA HIS A 217 -14.79 -1.67 -20.44
C HIS A 217 -16.06 -2.51 -20.21
N ASP A 218 -16.13 -3.69 -20.80
CA ASP A 218 -17.23 -4.64 -20.65
C ASP A 218 -17.36 -5.23 -19.24
N THR A 219 -16.38 -5.04 -18.38
CA THR A 219 -16.44 -5.41 -16.94
C THR A 219 -17.11 -4.36 -16.07
N TRP A 220 -17.52 -3.23 -16.63
CA TRP A 220 -18.22 -2.13 -15.96
C TRP A 220 -19.67 -2.06 -16.46
N LEU A 221 -20.54 -2.83 -15.80
CA LEU A 221 -21.94 -2.90 -16.20
C LEU A 221 -22.72 -1.64 -15.77
N ASN A 222 -23.87 -1.42 -16.41
CA ASN A 222 -24.79 -0.30 -16.12
C ASN A 222 -24.15 1.10 -16.25
N ASP A 223 -23.21 1.25 -17.18
CA ASP A 223 -22.48 2.51 -17.40
C ASP A 223 -21.76 3.05 -16.13
N ALA A 224 -21.45 2.18 -15.18
CA ALA A 224 -20.84 2.55 -13.92
C ALA A 224 -19.48 3.25 -14.09
N TRP A 225 -18.79 3.02 -15.19
CA TRP A 225 -17.52 3.68 -15.55
C TRP A 225 -17.62 5.22 -15.62
N ARG A 226 -18.83 5.77 -15.84
CA ARG A 226 -19.05 7.21 -15.98
C ARG A 226 -18.90 7.98 -14.68
N THR A 227 -19.27 7.38 -13.57
CA THR A 227 -19.34 8.03 -12.26
C THR A 227 -18.37 7.45 -11.24
N THR A 228 -18.04 6.17 -11.38
CA THR A 228 -17.11 5.52 -10.47
C THR A 228 -15.69 6.06 -10.67
N GLY A 229 -14.97 6.22 -9.58
CA GLY A 229 -13.59 6.66 -9.59
C GLY A 229 -12.71 5.84 -8.67
N ASP A 230 -11.61 6.45 -8.21
CA ASP A 230 -10.48 5.79 -7.58
C ASP A 230 -9.79 4.79 -8.53
N VAL A 231 -9.55 3.54 -8.17
CA VAL A 231 -8.67 2.60 -8.89
C VAL A 231 -7.24 3.15 -9.00
N SER A 232 -6.87 4.00 -8.05
CA SER A 232 -5.58 4.70 -8.06
C SER A 232 -4.42 3.76 -7.74
N SER A 233 -3.21 4.18 -8.10
CA SER A 233 -1.96 3.53 -7.68
C SER A 233 -1.29 4.33 -6.57
N TRP A 234 -1.74 4.12 -5.34
CA TRP A 234 -1.16 4.80 -4.18
C TRP A 234 0.04 4.05 -3.58
N ALA A 235 0.24 2.78 -3.92
CA ALA A 235 1.44 2.03 -3.60
C ALA A 235 2.61 2.42 -4.52
N PRO A 236 3.86 2.22 -4.12
CA PRO A 236 4.99 2.42 -5.01
C PRO A 236 4.93 1.45 -6.20
N MET A 237 5.35 1.95 -7.36
CA MET A 237 5.52 1.18 -8.59
C MET A 237 6.93 0.60 -8.69
N SER A 238 7.14 -0.37 -9.56
CA SER A 238 8.47 -0.85 -9.96
C SER A 238 8.61 -0.86 -11.48
N ALA A 239 9.85 -0.94 -11.98
CA ALA A 239 10.10 -0.93 -13.41
C ALA A 239 11.27 -1.82 -13.82
N ASP A 240 11.11 -2.48 -14.95
CA ASP A 240 12.20 -3.12 -15.68
C ASP A 240 12.79 -2.09 -16.67
N GLN A 241 13.91 -1.48 -16.28
CA GLN A 241 14.58 -0.45 -17.09
C GLN A 241 15.08 -0.99 -18.44
N GLU A 242 15.48 -2.24 -18.47
CA GLU A 242 16.02 -2.87 -19.68
C GLU A 242 14.93 -3.10 -20.72
N ARG A 243 13.72 -3.48 -20.27
CA ARG A 243 12.56 -3.73 -21.12
C ARG A 243 11.66 -2.51 -21.31
N GLY A 244 11.87 -1.46 -20.53
CA GLY A 244 11.01 -0.28 -20.54
C GLY A 244 9.58 -0.56 -20.05
N ILE A 245 9.41 -1.49 -19.11
CA ILE A 245 8.09 -1.86 -18.56
C ILE A 245 7.96 -1.34 -17.14
N VAL A 246 6.84 -0.67 -16.85
CA VAL A 246 6.45 -0.29 -15.48
C VAL A 246 5.33 -1.19 -14.97
N TYR A 247 5.46 -1.65 -13.72
CA TYR A 247 4.48 -2.49 -13.02
C TYR A 247 3.76 -1.67 -11.96
N ILE A 248 2.45 -1.59 -12.08
CA ILE A 248 1.58 -0.66 -11.36
C ILE A 248 0.55 -1.45 -10.56
N PRO A 249 0.61 -1.43 -9.22
CA PRO A 249 -0.45 -2.01 -8.39
C PRO A 249 -1.58 -1.01 -8.20
N THR A 250 -2.84 -1.45 -8.31
CA THR A 250 -4.01 -0.60 -8.14
C THR A 250 -4.83 -0.98 -6.90
N ASN A 251 -5.74 -0.09 -6.52
CA ASN A 251 -6.71 -0.30 -5.45
C ASN A 251 -8.14 -0.48 -6.01
N PRO A 252 -9.12 -0.82 -5.15
CA PRO A 252 -10.49 -0.97 -5.59
C PRO A 252 -11.10 0.36 -6.05
N PRO A 253 -12.21 0.29 -6.85
CA PRO A 253 -13.03 1.46 -7.10
C PRO A 253 -13.78 1.91 -5.84
N THR A 254 -14.08 3.19 -5.72
CA THR A 254 -14.99 3.74 -4.70
C THR A 254 -16.41 3.23 -4.95
N ILE A 255 -17.21 2.88 -3.98
CA ILE A 255 -17.04 2.81 -2.52
C ILE A 255 -16.49 1.43 -2.15
N ASP A 256 -15.70 1.34 -1.08
CA ASP A 256 -14.96 0.13 -0.75
C ASP A 256 -15.83 -1.08 -0.37
N TYR A 257 -17.03 -0.88 0.16
CA TYR A 257 -17.78 -1.97 0.80
C TYR A 257 -19.15 -2.25 0.20
N PHE A 258 -19.49 -1.59 -0.90
CA PHE A 258 -20.71 -1.81 -1.64
C PHE A 258 -20.50 -1.59 -3.12
N GLY A 259 -20.84 -2.58 -3.93
CA GLY A 259 -20.63 -2.58 -5.37
C GLY A 259 -21.92 -2.56 -6.22
N GLY A 260 -23.10 -2.40 -5.62
CA GLY A 260 -24.36 -2.53 -6.34
C GLY A 260 -24.59 -1.52 -7.47
N PHE A 261 -23.98 -0.33 -7.39
CA PHE A 261 -24.01 0.68 -8.45
C PHE A 261 -22.91 0.48 -9.52
N ARG A 262 -21.95 -0.41 -9.26
CA ARG A 262 -20.84 -0.76 -10.17
C ARG A 262 -20.73 -2.28 -10.38
N PRO A 263 -21.78 -2.97 -10.86
CA PRO A 263 -21.72 -4.41 -11.09
C PRO A 263 -20.71 -4.74 -12.18
N GLY A 264 -20.24 -6.00 -12.19
CA GLY A 264 -19.15 -6.48 -13.03
C GLY A 264 -17.82 -6.53 -12.27
N ASP A 265 -16.78 -7.10 -12.89
CA ASP A 265 -15.50 -7.33 -12.22
C ASP A 265 -14.69 -6.06 -11.97
N ASN A 266 -15.04 -4.95 -12.65
CA ASN A 266 -14.46 -3.61 -12.49
C ASN A 266 -12.94 -3.55 -12.77
N LEU A 267 -12.52 -4.07 -13.91
CA LEU A 267 -11.14 -3.98 -14.35
C LEU A 267 -10.78 -2.48 -14.60
N PHE A 268 -9.68 -1.95 -14.13
CA PHE A 268 -8.46 -2.49 -13.52
C PHE A 268 -8.41 -2.34 -11.98
N GLY A 269 -9.54 -2.38 -11.29
CA GLY A 269 -9.55 -2.39 -9.83
C GLY A 269 -8.77 -3.57 -9.26
N THR A 270 -8.00 -3.35 -8.20
CA THR A 270 -7.20 -4.33 -7.46
C THR A 270 -6.40 -5.27 -8.36
N SER A 271 -5.62 -4.65 -9.26
CA SER A 271 -4.86 -5.32 -10.32
C SER A 271 -3.37 -5.00 -10.27
N VAL A 272 -2.56 -5.86 -10.87
CA VAL A 272 -1.20 -5.53 -11.30
C VAL A 272 -1.25 -5.26 -12.80
N ILE A 273 -0.79 -4.09 -13.23
CA ILE A 273 -0.79 -3.66 -14.62
C ILE A 273 0.65 -3.48 -15.08
N ALA A 274 1.02 -4.06 -16.20
CA ALA A 274 2.31 -3.81 -16.86
C ALA A 274 2.08 -2.94 -18.08
N LEU A 275 2.71 -1.76 -18.10
CA LEU A 275 2.65 -0.81 -19.21
C LEU A 275 4.03 -0.60 -19.84
N ASN A 276 4.05 -0.41 -21.15
CA ASN A 276 5.22 0.17 -21.81
C ASN A 276 5.37 1.62 -21.32
N ALA A 277 6.51 1.93 -20.71
CA ALA A 277 6.73 3.23 -20.09
C ALA A 277 6.79 4.39 -21.09
N ASP A 278 7.17 4.12 -22.35
CA ASP A 278 7.27 5.16 -23.38
C ASP A 278 5.93 5.50 -24.02
N THR A 279 5.06 4.49 -24.20
CA THR A 279 3.81 4.64 -24.97
C THR A 279 2.55 4.59 -24.11
N GLY A 280 2.62 4.07 -22.89
CA GLY A 280 1.45 3.81 -22.05
C GLY A 280 0.64 2.59 -22.49
N GLU A 281 1.05 1.90 -23.54
CA GLU A 281 0.36 0.70 -24.00
C GLU A 281 0.46 -0.42 -22.99
N ARG A 282 -0.70 -1.07 -22.72
CA ARG A 282 -0.76 -2.20 -21.80
C ARG A 282 -0.06 -3.43 -22.41
N VAL A 283 1.01 -3.90 -21.73
CA VAL A 283 1.68 -5.16 -22.07
C VAL A 283 0.84 -6.34 -21.60
N TRP A 284 0.51 -6.35 -20.29
CA TRP A 284 -0.38 -7.33 -19.67
C TRP A 284 -1.00 -6.76 -18.38
N HIS A 285 -1.93 -7.49 -17.81
CA HIS A 285 -2.47 -7.21 -16.47
C HIS A 285 -2.96 -8.49 -15.82
N PHE A 286 -3.12 -8.45 -14.50
CA PHE A 286 -3.80 -9.48 -13.73
C PHE A 286 -4.61 -8.83 -12.62
N GLN A 287 -5.91 -9.14 -12.55
CA GLN A 287 -6.79 -8.67 -11.49
C GLN A 287 -6.73 -9.66 -10.32
N THR A 288 -6.26 -9.22 -9.16
CA THR A 288 -6.09 -10.08 -7.98
C THR A 288 -7.36 -10.21 -7.14
N VAL A 289 -8.33 -9.31 -7.33
CA VAL A 289 -9.65 -9.37 -6.71
C VAL A 289 -10.70 -8.83 -7.69
N HIS A 290 -11.64 -9.70 -8.07
CA HIS A 290 -12.79 -9.31 -8.88
C HIS A 290 -13.82 -8.57 -8.04
N ASN A 291 -14.32 -7.42 -8.53
CA ASN A 291 -15.32 -6.58 -7.85
C ASN A 291 -14.99 -6.35 -6.37
N ASP A 292 -13.83 -5.81 -6.09
CA ASP A 292 -13.37 -5.63 -4.71
C ASP A 292 -14.34 -4.76 -3.88
N GLN A 293 -14.88 -5.34 -2.82
CA GLN A 293 -15.77 -4.73 -1.83
C GLN A 293 -15.26 -4.91 -0.40
N TRP A 294 -13.95 -5.13 -0.26
CA TRP A 294 -13.30 -5.42 1.02
C TRP A 294 -12.16 -4.45 1.35
N ASN A 295 -11.84 -3.52 0.44
CA ASN A 295 -10.67 -2.64 0.53
C ASN A 295 -9.37 -3.46 0.50
N TYR A 296 -9.25 -4.34 -0.51
CA TYR A 296 -8.06 -5.19 -0.70
C TYR A 296 -7.06 -4.61 -1.68
N ASP A 297 -7.00 -3.26 -1.74
CA ASP A 297 -5.96 -2.56 -2.49
C ASP A 297 -4.60 -3.25 -2.35
N ILE A 298 -3.82 -3.22 -3.41
CA ILE A 298 -2.46 -3.79 -3.42
C ILE A 298 -1.49 -2.76 -2.84
N PRO A 299 -1.06 -2.90 -1.57
CA PRO A 299 -0.33 -1.83 -0.88
C PRO A 299 1.18 -1.91 -1.09
N ASN A 300 1.67 -2.99 -1.69
CA ASN A 300 3.09 -3.29 -1.81
C ASN A 300 3.57 -3.14 -3.25
N VAL A 301 4.82 -2.71 -3.38
CA VAL A 301 5.51 -2.65 -4.66
C VAL A 301 5.60 -4.04 -5.31
N PRO A 302 5.33 -4.17 -6.62
CA PRO A 302 5.65 -5.38 -7.36
C PRO A 302 7.16 -5.65 -7.32
N ILE A 303 7.59 -6.84 -6.90
CA ILE A 303 9.01 -7.17 -6.72
C ILE A 303 9.53 -7.86 -7.98
N ILE A 304 10.49 -7.23 -8.64
CA ILE A 304 11.15 -7.75 -9.84
C ILE A 304 12.31 -8.65 -9.42
N VAL A 305 12.38 -9.85 -10.01
CA VAL A 305 13.42 -10.84 -9.71
C VAL A 305 13.60 -11.81 -10.87
N ASP A 306 14.79 -12.38 -11.03
CA ASP A 306 15.05 -13.50 -11.93
C ASP A 306 15.06 -14.80 -11.11
N LEU A 307 14.08 -15.66 -11.37
CA LEU A 307 13.89 -16.95 -10.66
C LEU A 307 14.47 -18.12 -11.47
N GLN A 308 14.66 -19.26 -10.79
CA GLN A 308 15.03 -20.54 -11.40
C GLN A 308 13.90 -21.54 -11.20
N VAL A 309 12.90 -21.52 -12.07
CA VAL A 309 11.74 -22.40 -11.97
C VAL A 309 11.94 -23.65 -12.83
N ASP A 310 11.89 -24.83 -12.23
CA ASP A 310 12.13 -26.11 -12.90
C ASP A 310 13.47 -26.13 -13.68
N GLY A 311 14.51 -25.49 -13.13
CA GLY A 311 15.84 -25.41 -13.73
C GLY A 311 15.95 -24.45 -14.93
N ARG A 312 14.95 -23.61 -15.16
CA ARG A 312 14.92 -22.58 -16.22
C ARG A 312 14.91 -21.19 -15.62
N PRO A 313 15.66 -20.24 -16.18
CA PRO A 313 15.56 -18.84 -15.77
C PRO A 313 14.19 -18.27 -16.22
N VAL A 314 13.50 -17.63 -15.28
CA VAL A 314 12.22 -16.96 -15.51
C VAL A 314 12.33 -15.54 -15.00
N PRO A 315 12.25 -14.52 -15.88
CA PRO A 315 12.14 -13.15 -15.44
C PRO A 315 10.77 -12.96 -14.77
N ALA A 316 10.74 -12.72 -13.46
CA ALA A 316 9.53 -12.75 -12.68
C ALA A 316 9.17 -11.39 -12.06
N VAL A 317 7.89 -11.19 -11.80
CA VAL A 317 7.37 -10.21 -10.87
C VAL A 317 6.52 -10.91 -9.81
N VAL A 318 6.83 -10.63 -8.54
CA VAL A 318 6.13 -11.20 -7.37
C VAL A 318 5.29 -10.11 -6.73
N GLN A 319 3.99 -10.37 -6.55
CA GLN A 319 3.05 -9.46 -5.93
C GLN A 319 2.49 -10.04 -4.63
N THR A 320 2.77 -9.37 -3.53
CA THR A 320 2.17 -9.66 -2.22
C THR A 320 0.96 -8.76 -1.97
N THR A 321 -0.06 -9.28 -1.29
CA THR A 321 -1.36 -8.62 -1.15
C THR A 321 -1.79 -8.43 0.31
N LYS A 322 -2.83 -7.63 0.53
CA LYS A 322 -3.48 -7.49 1.84
C LYS A 322 -4.09 -8.78 2.36
N THR A 323 -4.52 -9.66 1.46
CA THR A 323 -5.13 -10.95 1.83
C THR A 323 -4.10 -11.98 2.28
N GLY A 324 -2.81 -11.74 2.04
CA GLY A 324 -1.73 -12.68 2.30
C GLY A 324 -1.50 -13.68 1.16
N ILE A 325 -2.28 -13.58 0.10
CA ILE A 325 -2.05 -14.34 -1.13
C ILE A 325 -0.86 -13.73 -1.86
N ILE A 326 0.01 -14.58 -2.39
CA ILE A 326 1.22 -14.21 -3.12
C ILE A 326 1.06 -14.67 -4.56
N TYR A 327 1.15 -13.73 -5.49
CA TYR A 327 1.11 -14.01 -6.92
C TYR A 327 2.51 -13.89 -7.53
N ALA A 328 2.80 -14.69 -8.55
CA ALA A 328 4.05 -14.60 -9.30
C ALA A 328 3.78 -14.82 -10.79
N PHE A 329 4.29 -13.91 -11.60
CA PHE A 329 4.09 -13.88 -13.04
C PHE A 329 5.42 -13.80 -13.76
N ASP A 330 5.49 -14.36 -14.98
CA ASP A 330 6.50 -13.96 -15.94
C ASP A 330 6.31 -12.47 -16.24
N ARG A 331 7.35 -11.65 -16.03
CA ARG A 331 7.21 -10.20 -16.08
C ARG A 331 7.08 -9.62 -17.49
N GLU A 332 7.38 -10.42 -18.51
CA GLU A 332 7.25 -10.00 -19.93
C GLU A 332 5.86 -10.31 -20.47
N SER A 333 5.32 -11.49 -20.15
CA SER A 333 4.06 -12.00 -20.72
C SER A 333 2.87 -11.87 -19.79
N GLY A 334 3.09 -11.79 -18.47
CA GLY A 334 2.03 -11.84 -17.46
C GLY A 334 1.50 -13.26 -17.19
N GLU A 335 2.09 -14.28 -17.81
CA GLU A 335 1.71 -15.66 -17.54
C GLU A 335 2.00 -16.04 -16.09
N PRO A 336 1.05 -16.62 -15.34
CA PRO A 336 1.30 -17.08 -13.98
C PRO A 336 2.39 -18.16 -13.94
N ILE A 337 3.34 -18.03 -13.01
CA ILE A 337 4.39 -19.04 -12.82
C ILE A 337 3.79 -20.36 -12.29
N TRP A 338 2.80 -20.27 -11.42
CA TRP A 338 2.00 -21.41 -10.95
C TRP A 338 0.54 -21.20 -11.32
N PRO A 339 -0.22 -22.30 -11.59
CA PRO A 339 -1.62 -22.20 -11.94
C PRO A 339 -2.42 -21.37 -10.94
N ILE A 340 -3.29 -20.52 -11.44
CA ILE A 340 -4.28 -19.75 -10.67
C ILE A 340 -5.64 -20.29 -11.03
N GLU A 341 -6.42 -20.66 -10.02
CA GLU A 341 -7.76 -21.22 -10.18
C GLU A 341 -8.82 -20.20 -9.73
N GLU A 342 -9.93 -20.16 -10.44
CA GLU A 342 -11.10 -19.36 -10.07
C GLU A 342 -11.93 -20.14 -9.06
N GLU A 343 -11.86 -19.74 -7.78
CA GLU A 343 -12.60 -20.38 -6.70
C GLU A 343 -13.95 -19.69 -6.46
N GLU A 344 -15.03 -20.46 -6.35
CA GLU A 344 -16.35 -19.94 -6.01
C GLU A 344 -16.36 -19.28 -4.64
N VAL A 345 -17.02 -18.13 -4.54
CA VAL A 345 -17.14 -17.37 -3.28
C VAL A 345 -18.60 -17.18 -2.88
N LEU A 346 -18.81 -16.98 -1.56
CA LEU A 346 -20.13 -16.73 -1.01
C LEU A 346 -20.70 -15.43 -1.58
N GLN A 347 -21.92 -15.50 -2.10
CA GLN A 347 -22.60 -14.37 -2.68
C GLN A 347 -23.20 -13.45 -1.61
N THR A 348 -23.26 -12.16 -1.90
CA THR A 348 -23.85 -11.16 -1.00
C THR A 348 -25.35 -11.37 -0.83
N VAL A 349 -25.84 -11.08 0.38
CA VAL A 349 -27.29 -11.02 0.68
C VAL A 349 -27.78 -9.57 0.83
N VAL A 350 -26.90 -8.59 0.68
CA VAL A 350 -27.25 -7.16 0.77
C VAL A 350 -28.13 -6.77 -0.43
N PRO A 351 -29.34 -6.23 -0.22
CA PRO A 351 -30.23 -5.88 -1.30
C PRO A 351 -29.60 -4.89 -2.30
N GLY A 352 -29.69 -5.23 -3.59
CA GLY A 352 -29.13 -4.41 -4.67
C GLY A 352 -27.61 -4.47 -4.81
N ASN A 353 -26.92 -5.25 -3.99
CA ASN A 353 -25.49 -5.47 -4.15
C ASN A 353 -25.19 -6.53 -5.22
N TRP A 354 -23.96 -6.53 -5.70
CA TRP A 354 -23.43 -7.49 -6.66
C TRP A 354 -22.04 -7.94 -6.20
N THR A 355 -21.74 -9.21 -6.32
CA THR A 355 -20.41 -9.77 -6.04
C THR A 355 -20.01 -10.68 -7.21
N ALA A 356 -18.71 -10.71 -7.52
CA ALA A 356 -18.18 -11.68 -8.47
C ALA A 356 -18.46 -13.11 -8.01
N ALA A 357 -18.66 -14.03 -8.95
CA ALA A 357 -18.96 -15.42 -8.64
C ALA A 357 -17.74 -16.17 -8.10
N THR A 358 -16.56 -15.80 -8.57
CA THR A 358 -15.29 -16.44 -8.26
C THR A 358 -14.22 -15.42 -7.90
N GLN A 359 -13.13 -15.91 -7.32
CA GLN A 359 -11.91 -15.11 -7.05
C GLN A 359 -10.67 -15.94 -7.39
N PRO A 360 -9.61 -15.31 -7.92
CA PRO A 360 -8.41 -15.99 -8.38
C PRO A 360 -7.51 -16.41 -7.20
N ILE A 361 -7.25 -17.70 -7.06
CA ILE A 361 -6.40 -18.27 -6.02
C ILE A 361 -5.23 -19.02 -6.66
N PRO A 362 -3.97 -18.64 -6.43
CA PRO A 362 -2.83 -19.37 -6.95
C PRO A 362 -2.62 -20.69 -6.18
N SER A 363 -2.25 -21.74 -6.90
CA SER A 363 -1.91 -23.05 -6.32
C SER A 363 -0.63 -22.99 -5.46
N LYS A 364 0.26 -22.02 -5.73
CA LYS A 364 1.52 -21.74 -5.04
C LYS A 364 1.90 -20.26 -5.18
N PRO A 365 2.65 -19.72 -4.20
CA PRO A 365 2.89 -20.25 -2.85
C PRO A 365 1.61 -20.34 -2.04
N GLU A 366 1.64 -21.10 -0.92
CA GLU A 366 0.57 -21.02 0.06
C GLU A 366 0.43 -19.59 0.62
N PRO A 367 -0.77 -19.14 1.03
CA PRO A 367 -0.94 -17.82 1.66
C PRO A 367 -0.06 -17.65 2.91
N ALA A 368 0.33 -16.41 3.20
CA ALA A 368 1.17 -16.07 4.36
C ALA A 368 0.60 -16.57 5.69
N GLU A 369 -0.72 -16.47 5.84
CA GLU A 369 -1.51 -17.07 6.91
C GLU A 369 -2.63 -17.92 6.31
N PRO A 370 -3.11 -18.96 7.00
CA PRO A 370 -4.24 -19.72 6.54
C PRO A 370 -5.47 -18.84 6.28
N LEU A 371 -6.19 -19.12 5.21
CA LEU A 371 -7.44 -18.44 4.88
C LEU A 371 -8.59 -19.11 5.66
N GLY A 372 -9.40 -18.28 6.34
CA GLY A 372 -10.43 -18.78 7.25
C GLY A 372 -9.88 -19.14 8.64
N LEU A 373 -10.72 -19.78 9.45
CA LEU A 373 -10.38 -20.21 10.82
C LEU A 373 -10.93 -21.64 11.05
N PRO A 374 -10.19 -22.68 10.64
CA PRO A 374 -10.56 -24.04 10.98
C PRO A 374 -10.47 -24.27 12.50
N GLU A 375 -11.24 -25.24 13.02
CA GLU A 375 -11.29 -25.56 14.47
C GLU A 375 -9.90 -25.80 15.06
N ALA A 376 -8.98 -26.41 14.31
CA ALA A 376 -7.60 -26.65 14.74
C ALA A 376 -6.80 -25.37 15.03
N ASP A 377 -7.26 -24.24 14.54
CA ASP A 377 -6.63 -22.92 14.72
C ASP A 377 -7.35 -22.05 15.76
N VAL A 378 -8.35 -22.59 16.41
CA VAL A 378 -9.05 -21.96 17.55
C VAL A 378 -8.21 -22.14 18.82
N ILE A 379 -8.22 -21.12 19.70
CA ILE A 379 -7.50 -21.13 20.98
C ILE A 379 -7.75 -22.44 21.76
N ASP A 380 -6.67 -23.06 22.27
CA ASP A 380 -6.70 -24.37 22.95
C ASP A 380 -5.78 -24.42 24.18
N PHE A 381 -5.52 -23.30 24.83
CA PHE A 381 -4.70 -23.26 26.04
C PHE A 381 -5.26 -24.16 27.15
N THR A 382 -6.59 -24.20 27.30
CA THR A 382 -7.30 -25.18 28.15
C THR A 382 -8.56 -25.67 27.43
N PRO A 383 -9.08 -26.88 27.80
CA PRO A 383 -10.32 -27.39 27.24
C PRO A 383 -11.52 -26.44 27.43
N GLU A 384 -11.57 -25.74 28.55
CA GLU A 384 -12.64 -24.80 28.89
C GLU A 384 -12.61 -23.57 27.98
N LEU A 385 -11.42 -22.97 27.76
CA LEU A 385 -11.25 -21.84 26.85
C LEU A 385 -11.56 -22.23 25.42
N HIS A 386 -11.17 -23.44 25.00
CA HIS A 386 -11.50 -23.95 23.67
C HIS A 386 -13.01 -24.12 23.47
N ALA A 387 -13.70 -24.74 24.43
CA ALA A 387 -15.14 -24.94 24.36
C ALA A 387 -15.91 -23.59 24.30
N GLU A 388 -15.52 -22.62 25.12
CA GLU A 388 -16.09 -21.26 25.10
C GLU A 388 -15.82 -20.57 23.74
N ALA A 389 -14.62 -20.73 23.16
CA ALA A 389 -14.28 -20.18 21.85
C ALA A 389 -15.18 -20.76 20.75
N LEU A 390 -15.40 -22.08 20.74
CA LEU A 390 -16.29 -22.73 19.78
C LEU A 390 -17.76 -22.28 19.94
N GLU A 391 -18.22 -22.06 21.17
CA GLU A 391 -19.55 -21.48 21.43
C GLU A 391 -19.68 -20.07 20.84
N ILE A 392 -18.66 -19.22 21.03
CA ILE A 392 -18.63 -17.88 20.43
C ILE A 392 -18.65 -17.99 18.89
N LEU A 393 -17.81 -18.84 18.31
CA LEU A 393 -17.73 -19.03 16.86
C LEU A 393 -19.03 -19.51 16.23
N SER A 394 -19.82 -20.30 16.94
CA SER A 394 -21.10 -20.82 16.43
C SER A 394 -22.13 -19.75 16.08
N ARG A 395 -21.90 -18.52 16.51
CA ARG A 395 -22.75 -17.34 16.23
C ARG A 395 -22.40 -16.62 14.93
N TYR A 396 -21.30 -16.99 14.29
CA TYR A 396 -20.78 -16.32 13.10
C TYR A 396 -20.62 -17.28 11.92
N ASN A 397 -20.68 -16.75 10.71
CA ASN A 397 -20.10 -17.42 9.55
C ASN A 397 -18.63 -16.99 9.46
N VAL A 398 -17.71 -17.94 9.52
CA VAL A 398 -16.27 -17.66 9.46
C VAL A 398 -15.67 -18.26 8.19
N GLY A 399 -14.97 -17.44 7.43
CA GLY A 399 -14.35 -17.86 6.17
C GLY A 399 -13.08 -17.10 5.82
N GLY A 400 -12.64 -17.28 4.59
CA GLY A 400 -11.49 -16.59 4.02
C GLY A 400 -11.75 -15.11 3.73
N PRO A 401 -10.85 -14.43 3.00
CA PRO A 401 -10.91 -12.99 2.77
C PRO A 401 -12.18 -12.53 2.05
N PHE A 402 -12.78 -13.38 1.22
CA PHE A 402 -13.88 -13.00 0.32
C PHE A 402 -15.28 -13.23 0.90
N MET A 403 -15.42 -13.34 2.22
CA MET A 403 -16.73 -13.33 2.87
C MET A 403 -17.41 -11.98 2.69
N PRO A 404 -18.64 -11.91 2.11
CA PRO A 404 -19.33 -10.63 1.91
C PRO A 404 -19.76 -10.00 3.22
N ARG A 405 -19.90 -8.67 3.25
CA ARG A 405 -20.49 -7.97 4.39
C ARG A 405 -21.99 -8.25 4.49
N LEU A 406 -22.52 -8.23 5.70
CA LEU A 406 -23.94 -8.29 5.96
C LEU A 406 -24.52 -6.88 6.12
N TYR A 407 -25.84 -6.76 6.13
CA TYR A 407 -26.55 -5.58 6.58
C TYR A 407 -27.32 -5.91 7.88
N ASP A 408 -27.59 -4.89 8.67
CA ASP A 408 -28.13 -5.07 10.03
C ASP A 408 -29.65 -5.27 10.01
N ASP A 409 -30.12 -6.41 9.50
CA ASP A 409 -31.53 -6.84 9.62
C ASP A 409 -31.71 -8.17 10.34
N HIS A 410 -30.60 -8.80 10.76
CA HIS A 410 -30.55 -10.10 11.44
C HIS A 410 -31.26 -11.25 10.71
N SER A 411 -31.57 -11.09 9.41
CA SER A 411 -32.33 -12.06 8.62
C SER A 411 -31.56 -13.36 8.37
N THR A 412 -30.23 -13.30 8.46
CA THR A 412 -29.34 -14.45 8.16
C THR A 412 -29.24 -15.43 9.32
N GLY A 413 -29.70 -15.06 10.54
CA GLY A 413 -29.58 -15.87 11.74
C GLY A 413 -28.18 -15.97 12.35
N VAL A 414 -27.21 -15.23 11.81
CA VAL A 414 -25.84 -15.10 12.35
C VAL A 414 -25.56 -13.64 12.71
N GLU A 415 -24.63 -13.44 13.64
CA GLU A 415 -24.27 -12.08 14.09
C GLU A 415 -23.48 -11.32 13.03
N ASP A 416 -22.53 -11.97 12.32
CA ASP A 416 -21.73 -11.37 11.26
C ASP A 416 -21.05 -12.45 10.38
N ASN A 417 -20.55 -12.02 9.22
CA ASN A 417 -19.62 -12.76 8.40
C ASN A 417 -18.18 -12.33 8.73
N ILE A 418 -17.41 -13.25 9.29
CA ILE A 418 -16.03 -12.99 9.72
C ILE A 418 -15.04 -13.45 8.67
N ARG A 419 -14.15 -12.57 8.28
CA ARG A 419 -13.05 -12.82 7.35
C ARG A 419 -11.78 -13.04 8.14
N CYS A 420 -11.19 -14.23 8.03
CA CYS A 420 -9.88 -14.56 8.62
C CYS A 420 -8.84 -14.73 7.53
N TYR A 421 -7.78 -13.94 7.60
CA TYR A 421 -6.64 -13.93 6.68
C TYR A 421 -5.47 -13.20 7.32
N GLY A 422 -4.33 -13.16 6.69
CA GLY A 422 -3.20 -12.38 7.20
C GLY A 422 -2.24 -12.00 6.09
N GLY A 423 -2.26 -10.75 5.73
CA GLY A 423 -1.43 -10.24 4.66
C GLY A 423 -0.62 -9.02 5.04
N LEU A 424 -0.15 -8.36 4.03
CA LEU A 424 0.73 -7.22 4.13
C LEU A 424 -0.03 -5.90 3.99
N ASN A 425 0.60 -4.86 4.49
CA ASN A 425 0.19 -3.48 4.26
C ASN A 425 1.45 -2.68 3.94
N ILE A 426 1.30 -1.42 3.54
CA ILE A 426 2.40 -0.51 3.27
C ILE A 426 3.38 -0.36 4.46
N THR A 427 2.93 -0.66 5.67
CA THR A 427 3.75 -0.59 6.89
C THR A 427 4.56 -1.84 7.18
N ASN A 428 4.34 -2.92 6.44
CA ASN A 428 5.08 -4.18 6.57
C ASN A 428 5.28 -4.84 5.19
N PRO A 429 5.95 -4.15 4.25
CA PRO A 429 6.19 -4.71 2.92
C PRO A 429 7.07 -5.94 3.00
N ALA A 430 6.90 -6.86 2.04
CA ALA A 430 7.80 -7.99 1.87
C ALA A 430 9.19 -7.52 1.40
N THR A 431 10.19 -8.37 1.61
CA THR A 431 11.54 -8.22 1.04
C THR A 431 11.96 -9.51 0.37
N LEU A 432 12.68 -9.43 -0.73
CA LEU A 432 13.15 -10.59 -1.49
C LEU A 432 14.66 -10.49 -1.70
N ASP A 433 15.34 -11.61 -1.52
CA ASP A 433 16.75 -11.73 -1.85
C ASP A 433 16.91 -12.15 -3.33
N PRO A 434 17.35 -11.23 -4.21
CA PRO A 434 17.44 -11.53 -5.63
C PRO A 434 18.52 -12.56 -5.98
N SER A 435 19.48 -12.81 -5.08
CA SER A 435 20.53 -13.80 -5.31
C SER A 435 20.07 -15.24 -5.08
N THR A 436 19.00 -15.43 -4.31
CA THR A 436 18.47 -16.75 -3.94
C THR A 436 17.05 -16.99 -4.39
N GLY A 437 16.30 -15.94 -4.74
CA GLY A 437 14.86 -16.01 -5.03
C GLY A 437 14.00 -16.24 -3.78
N ILE A 438 14.52 -15.98 -2.58
CA ILE A 438 13.78 -16.17 -1.33
C ILE A 438 13.05 -14.88 -0.95
N LEU A 439 11.72 -14.99 -0.79
CA LEU A 439 10.84 -13.94 -0.31
C LEU A 439 10.67 -14.06 1.22
N TYR A 440 10.88 -12.96 1.92
CA TYR A 440 10.63 -12.85 3.37
C TYR A 440 9.47 -11.92 3.62
N MET A 441 8.52 -12.35 4.44
CA MET A 441 7.38 -11.54 4.82
C MET A 441 6.94 -11.79 6.26
N ALA A 442 6.63 -10.70 6.95
CA ALA A 442 6.00 -10.76 8.26
C ALA A 442 4.48 -10.63 8.10
N SER A 443 3.74 -11.54 8.69
CA SER A 443 2.28 -11.57 8.66
C SER A 443 1.70 -11.69 10.05
N ALA A 444 0.43 -11.26 10.21
CA ALA A 444 -0.34 -11.46 11.43
C ALA A 444 -1.74 -11.91 11.03
N ARG A 445 -2.18 -13.02 11.60
CA ARG A 445 -3.54 -13.52 11.37
C ARG A 445 -4.54 -12.55 11.99
N ARG A 446 -5.51 -12.13 11.20
CA ARG A 446 -6.59 -11.23 11.62
C ARG A 446 -7.93 -11.84 11.24
N CYS A 447 -8.89 -11.72 12.15
CA CYS A 447 -10.28 -12.06 11.90
C CYS A 447 -11.13 -10.83 12.16
N SER A 448 -11.85 -10.36 11.16
CA SER A 448 -12.66 -9.15 11.24
C SER A 448 -13.98 -9.31 10.50
N GLY A 449 -15.03 -8.77 11.06
CA GLY A 449 -16.32 -8.61 10.43
C GLY A 449 -16.59 -7.18 9.99
N GLY A 450 -17.82 -6.88 9.78
CA GLY A 450 -18.34 -5.54 9.52
C GLY A 450 -19.52 -5.57 8.56
N SER A 451 -20.49 -4.73 8.86
CA SER A 451 -21.72 -4.57 8.10
C SER A 451 -21.66 -3.44 7.11
N VAL A 452 -22.69 -3.32 6.29
CA VAL A 452 -23.05 -2.10 5.59
C VAL A 452 -24.26 -1.46 6.25
N ALA A 453 -24.35 -0.13 6.19
CA ALA A 453 -25.47 0.67 6.67
C ALA A 453 -26.15 1.38 5.50
N LEU A 454 -27.41 1.78 5.65
CA LEU A 454 -28.11 2.57 4.63
C LEU A 454 -27.39 3.89 4.39
N GLY A 455 -27.14 4.23 3.14
CA GLY A 455 -26.46 5.46 2.76
C GLY A 455 -27.22 6.72 3.23
N ILE A 456 -28.54 6.67 3.22
CA ILE A 456 -29.39 7.76 3.72
C ILE A 456 -29.24 8.00 5.22
N GLU A 457 -28.93 6.96 6.00
CA GLU A 457 -28.66 7.06 7.44
C GLU A 457 -27.28 7.64 7.71
N ALA A 458 -26.34 7.42 6.79
CA ALA A 458 -25.00 7.97 6.85
C ALA A 458 -24.92 9.40 6.28
N ASP A 459 -26.00 9.91 5.66
CA ASP A 459 -26.03 11.26 5.10
C ASP A 459 -26.13 12.30 6.25
N ASP A 460 -25.01 12.96 6.50
CA ASP A 460 -24.91 14.06 7.46
C ASP A 460 -24.69 15.37 6.66
N PRO A 461 -25.66 16.30 6.67
CA PRO A 461 -25.53 17.59 6.00
C PRO A 461 -24.31 18.41 6.45
N ALA A 462 -23.80 18.16 7.65
CA ALA A 462 -22.58 18.75 8.15
C ALA A 462 -21.31 18.05 7.61
N ASN A 463 -21.44 16.85 7.03
CA ASN A 463 -20.33 16.11 6.45
C ASN A 463 -20.10 16.57 5.00
N PRO A 464 -18.97 17.22 4.70
CA PRO A 464 -18.69 17.69 3.34
C PRO A 464 -18.56 16.59 2.28
N ARG A 465 -18.50 15.32 2.70
CA ARG A 465 -18.41 14.16 1.79
C ARG A 465 -19.76 13.68 1.27
N THR A 466 -20.86 14.13 1.87
CA THR A 466 -22.21 13.77 1.44
C THR A 466 -22.89 14.83 0.57
N THR A 467 -22.31 16.03 0.51
CA THR A 467 -22.96 17.21 -0.07
C THR A 467 -22.92 17.19 -1.60
N GLY A 468 -24.09 17.30 -2.23
CA GLY A 468 -24.26 17.71 -3.63
C GLY A 468 -24.13 16.60 -4.68
N THR A 469 -24.10 15.32 -4.29
CA THR A 469 -23.91 14.17 -5.19
C THR A 469 -24.83 13.02 -4.86
N THR A 470 -24.88 12.00 -5.73
CA THR A 470 -25.70 10.81 -5.55
C THR A 470 -25.16 9.96 -4.39
N ILE A 471 -25.96 9.81 -3.35
CA ILE A 471 -25.60 8.98 -2.20
C ILE A 471 -25.77 7.50 -2.57
N SER A 472 -24.78 6.68 -2.21
CA SER A 472 -24.88 5.23 -2.37
C SER A 472 -26.00 4.66 -1.50
N GLN A 473 -26.72 3.66 -2.01
CA GLN A 473 -27.77 2.96 -1.27
C GLN A 473 -27.24 2.38 0.04
N TRP A 474 -26.02 1.86 0.02
CA TRP A 474 -25.33 1.30 1.18
C TRP A 474 -23.94 1.91 1.29
N VAL A 475 -23.47 2.09 2.51
CA VAL A 475 -22.14 2.62 2.83
C VAL A 475 -21.49 1.76 3.92
N ALA A 476 -20.25 2.04 4.26
CA ALA A 476 -19.58 1.37 5.38
C ALA A 476 -20.39 1.52 6.66
N GLY A 477 -20.84 0.41 7.19
CA GLY A 477 -21.45 0.31 8.51
C GLY A 477 -20.40 0.08 9.60
N PRO A 478 -20.85 -0.20 10.84
CA PRO A 478 -19.96 -0.51 11.94
C PRO A 478 -19.00 -1.65 11.61
N GLY A 479 -17.76 -1.55 12.08
CA GLY A 479 -16.83 -2.67 12.11
C GLY A 479 -17.30 -3.71 13.12
N GLY A 480 -17.02 -4.99 12.83
CA GLY A 480 -17.36 -6.10 13.68
C GLY A 480 -16.16 -7.02 13.95
N GLY A 481 -16.32 -7.92 14.89
CA GLY A 481 -15.35 -8.96 15.19
C GLY A 481 -15.98 -10.03 16.09
N MET A 482 -15.32 -11.16 16.20
CA MET A 482 -15.81 -12.31 16.97
C MET A 482 -15.80 -12.11 18.51
N GLY A 483 -15.33 -10.96 18.99
CA GLY A 483 -15.08 -10.79 20.42
C GLY A 483 -13.84 -11.55 20.90
N THR A 484 -13.81 -11.86 22.18
CA THR A 484 -12.68 -12.53 22.85
C THR A 484 -13.20 -13.60 23.79
N VAL A 485 -12.38 -14.59 24.11
CA VAL A 485 -12.65 -15.58 25.15
C VAL A 485 -12.02 -15.07 26.44
N GLN A 486 -12.82 -14.56 27.37
CA GLN A 486 -12.32 -14.00 28.63
C GLN A 486 -11.22 -12.92 28.45
N GLY A 487 -11.23 -12.20 27.33
CA GLY A 487 -10.20 -11.21 26.97
C GLY A 487 -9.07 -11.76 26.09
N LEU A 488 -9.00 -13.06 25.84
CA LEU A 488 -8.02 -13.68 24.95
C LEU A 488 -8.51 -13.69 23.49
N PRO A 489 -7.59 -13.60 22.49
CA PRO A 489 -7.94 -13.82 21.09
C PRO A 489 -8.55 -15.21 20.88
N ILE A 490 -9.56 -15.31 20.03
CA ILE A 490 -10.16 -16.61 19.64
C ILE A 490 -9.19 -17.46 18.82
N THR A 491 -8.29 -16.81 18.09
CA THR A 491 -7.29 -17.50 17.26
C THR A 491 -6.16 -18.05 18.11
N LYS A 492 -5.71 -19.25 17.75
CA LYS A 492 -4.51 -19.87 18.31
C LYS A 492 -3.24 -19.11 17.93
N PRO A 493 -2.24 -19.00 18.83
CA PRO A 493 -0.93 -18.46 18.44
C PRO A 493 -0.23 -19.37 17.39
N PRO A 494 0.77 -18.86 16.65
CA PRO A 494 1.36 -17.53 16.80
C PRO A 494 0.48 -16.42 16.21
N TYR A 495 0.45 -15.28 16.90
CA TYR A 495 -0.34 -14.12 16.47
C TYR A 495 0.32 -13.31 15.35
N SER A 496 1.64 -13.48 15.17
CA SER A 496 2.40 -12.97 14.03
C SER A 496 3.60 -13.85 13.73
N ARG A 497 3.98 -13.89 12.46
CA ARG A 497 5.06 -14.74 11.92
C ARG A 497 5.99 -13.94 11.03
N LEU A 498 7.24 -14.38 10.96
CA LEU A 498 8.17 -14.07 9.89
C LEU A 498 8.39 -15.36 9.10
N SER A 499 8.07 -15.33 7.82
CA SER A 499 8.11 -16.50 6.93
C SER A 499 9.09 -16.29 5.79
N ALA A 500 9.70 -17.36 5.31
CA ALA A 500 10.51 -17.41 4.11
C ALA A 500 9.88 -18.36 3.08
N PHE A 501 9.72 -17.87 1.85
CA PHE A 501 9.20 -18.63 0.72
C PHE A 501 10.25 -18.70 -0.38
N ASP A 502 10.55 -19.89 -0.85
CA ASP A 502 11.38 -20.07 -2.04
C ASP A 502 10.54 -19.84 -3.29
N MET A 503 10.72 -18.70 -3.93
CA MET A 503 9.99 -18.34 -5.14
C MET A 503 10.46 -19.09 -6.38
N ASN A 504 11.50 -19.92 -6.30
CA ASN A 504 11.88 -20.83 -7.37
C ASN A 504 11.00 -22.10 -7.38
N THR A 505 10.47 -22.50 -6.22
CA THR A 505 9.64 -23.71 -6.03
C THR A 505 8.22 -23.42 -5.61
N GLY A 506 7.94 -22.21 -5.10
CA GLY A 506 6.66 -21.82 -4.50
C GLY A 506 6.41 -22.44 -3.12
N GLU A 507 7.45 -22.92 -2.44
CA GLU A 507 7.31 -23.59 -1.13
C GLU A 507 7.71 -22.66 0.02
N ARG A 508 6.99 -22.72 1.15
CA ARG A 508 7.44 -22.10 2.39
C ARG A 508 8.58 -22.93 2.98
N ILE A 509 9.76 -22.32 3.16
CA ILE A 509 10.96 -23.00 3.66
C ILE A 509 10.93 -23.09 5.19
N TRP A 510 10.60 -21.96 5.83
CA TRP A 510 10.52 -21.85 7.29
C TRP A 510 9.60 -20.68 7.69
N TRP A 511 9.18 -20.71 8.93
CA TRP A 511 8.57 -19.58 9.62
C TRP A 511 8.95 -19.59 11.10
N ILE A 512 8.95 -18.43 11.72
CA ILE A 512 9.16 -18.24 13.16
C ILE A 512 8.13 -17.25 13.70
N PRO A 513 7.70 -17.38 14.96
CA PRO A 513 6.97 -16.31 15.64
C PRO A 513 7.84 -15.06 15.75
N ILE A 514 7.26 -13.85 15.55
CA ILE A 514 7.96 -12.61 15.78
C ILE A 514 7.34 -11.83 16.94
N GLY A 515 8.16 -11.58 17.96
CA GLY A 515 7.74 -10.98 19.22
C GLY A 515 7.13 -11.95 20.22
N ASP A 516 6.96 -11.46 21.44
CA ASP A 516 6.33 -12.17 22.56
C ASP A 516 4.80 -12.08 22.47
N ALA A 517 4.12 -12.90 23.27
CA ALA A 517 2.66 -12.87 23.38
C ALA A 517 2.15 -11.45 23.74
N PRO A 518 0.98 -11.05 23.22
CA PRO A 518 0.32 -9.81 23.65
C PRO A 518 0.10 -9.76 25.16
N GLU A 519 0.07 -8.56 25.74
CA GLU A 519 -0.12 -8.34 27.20
C GLU A 519 -1.34 -9.08 27.73
N ALA A 520 -2.47 -9.02 27.03
CA ALA A 520 -3.70 -9.72 27.40
C ALA A 520 -3.51 -11.25 27.55
N VAL A 521 -2.57 -11.84 26.80
CA VAL A 521 -2.25 -13.26 26.88
C VAL A 521 -1.27 -13.54 28.04
N ARG A 522 -0.21 -12.72 28.15
CA ARG A 522 0.80 -12.89 29.21
C ARG A 522 0.24 -12.74 30.61
N ASP A 523 -0.69 -11.81 30.79
CA ASP A 523 -1.23 -11.46 32.11
C ASP A 523 -2.51 -12.23 32.45
N HIS A 524 -2.96 -13.13 31.56
CA HIS A 524 -4.22 -13.84 31.76
C HIS A 524 -4.14 -14.84 32.91
N PRO A 525 -5.08 -14.81 33.91
CA PRO A 525 -5.03 -15.68 35.09
C PRO A 525 -5.00 -17.19 34.76
N ALA A 526 -5.76 -17.63 33.75
CA ALA A 526 -5.85 -19.03 33.37
C ALA A 526 -4.56 -19.57 32.69
N LEU A 527 -3.62 -18.69 32.30
CA LEU A 527 -2.38 -19.06 31.61
C LEU A 527 -1.15 -18.98 32.51
N GLN A 528 -1.34 -18.71 33.79
CA GLN A 528 -0.26 -18.62 34.78
C GLN A 528 0.56 -19.93 34.82
N GLY A 529 1.88 -19.81 34.65
CA GLY A 529 2.81 -20.94 34.66
C GLY A 529 2.98 -21.66 33.32
N MET A 530 2.29 -21.25 32.27
CA MET A 530 2.52 -21.72 30.90
C MET A 530 3.72 -21.00 30.29
N ASP A 531 4.43 -21.66 29.38
CA ASP A 531 5.43 -20.99 28.53
C ASP A 531 4.70 -20.21 27.41
N LEU A 532 4.66 -18.90 27.54
CA LEU A 532 4.03 -17.98 26.61
C LEU A 532 5.06 -17.21 25.77
N SER A 533 6.32 -17.64 25.80
CA SER A 533 7.38 -17.03 25.00
C SER A 533 7.17 -17.31 23.49
N ARG A 534 7.61 -16.37 22.65
CA ARG A 534 7.63 -16.55 21.19
C ARG A 534 6.29 -16.94 20.58
N MET A 535 5.20 -16.32 21.04
CA MET A 535 3.87 -16.52 20.47
C MET A 535 3.50 -15.52 19.38
N GLY A 536 4.39 -14.59 19.06
CA GLY A 536 4.12 -13.50 18.15
C GLY A 536 3.30 -12.39 18.80
N SER A 537 3.67 -11.15 18.54
CA SER A 537 3.03 -9.97 19.16
C SER A 537 1.72 -9.54 18.48
N GLY A 538 1.40 -10.09 17.31
CA GLY A 538 0.31 -9.63 16.46
C GLY A 538 0.58 -8.27 15.78
N ALA A 539 1.78 -7.71 15.96
CA ALA A 539 2.17 -6.44 15.36
C ALA A 539 2.64 -6.59 13.91
N ASN A 540 2.56 -5.49 13.15
CA ASN A 540 3.14 -5.41 11.83
C ASN A 540 4.66 -5.22 11.95
N SER A 541 5.44 -6.15 11.44
CA SER A 541 6.89 -6.07 11.39
C SER A 541 7.39 -5.46 10.09
N ILE A 542 8.53 -4.79 10.17
CA ILE A 542 9.25 -4.27 9.00
C ILE A 542 10.51 -5.09 8.86
N GLN A 543 10.80 -5.56 7.66
CA GLN A 543 11.95 -6.41 7.39
C GLN A 543 12.76 -5.91 6.20
N MET A 544 14.04 -6.29 6.18
CA MET A 544 14.99 -6.04 5.10
C MET A 544 16.03 -7.17 5.07
N VAL A 545 16.25 -7.75 3.91
CA VAL A 545 17.36 -8.69 3.71
C VAL A 545 18.58 -7.93 3.21
N ALA A 546 19.74 -8.19 3.82
CA ALA A 546 21.02 -7.64 3.37
C ALA A 546 22.17 -8.59 3.73
N GLY A 547 22.96 -9.01 2.73
CA GLY A 547 24.01 -10.02 2.90
C GLY A 547 23.42 -11.34 3.39
N ASP A 548 23.96 -11.90 4.45
CA ASP A 548 23.50 -13.16 5.07
C ASP A 548 22.42 -12.96 6.15
N LEU A 549 22.00 -11.72 6.41
CA LEU A 549 21.10 -11.39 7.49
C LEU A 549 19.74 -10.91 6.99
N LEU A 550 18.72 -11.28 7.75
CA LEU A 550 17.39 -10.73 7.68
C LEU A 550 17.17 -9.85 8.92
N TYR A 551 17.00 -8.56 8.70
CA TYR A 551 16.70 -7.57 9.74
C TYR A 551 15.19 -7.42 9.89
N ALA A 552 14.70 -7.36 11.12
CA ALA A 552 13.28 -7.09 11.38
C ALA A 552 13.05 -6.34 12.69
N THR A 553 11.99 -5.54 12.73
CA THR A 553 11.46 -4.93 13.95
C THR A 553 10.08 -5.51 14.24
N GLU A 554 9.58 -5.35 15.46
CA GLU A 554 8.24 -5.78 15.83
C GLU A 554 7.16 -4.70 15.59
N GLY A 555 7.49 -3.69 14.77
CA GLY A 555 6.60 -2.61 14.41
C GLY A 555 6.34 -1.59 15.53
N SER A 556 5.35 -0.74 15.33
CA SER A 556 5.14 0.48 16.13
C SER A 556 4.72 0.26 17.58
N SER A 557 4.17 -0.91 17.89
CA SER A 557 3.75 -1.30 19.24
C SER A 557 4.73 -2.26 19.92
N GLY A 558 5.77 -2.68 19.19
CA GLY A 558 6.80 -3.57 19.72
C GLY A 558 7.92 -2.84 20.48
N PRO A 559 8.93 -3.57 20.95
CA PRO A 559 10.10 -3.00 21.60
C PRO A 559 10.93 -2.16 20.61
N ALA A 560 11.71 -1.23 21.17
CA ALA A 560 12.63 -0.39 20.40
C ALA A 560 13.93 -1.16 20.07
N VAL A 561 13.82 -2.19 19.24
CA VAL A 561 14.91 -3.11 18.89
C VAL A 561 14.87 -3.42 17.40
N LEU A 562 16.04 -3.50 16.78
CA LEU A 562 16.26 -4.10 15.48
C LEU A 562 16.87 -5.49 15.70
N ASN A 563 16.12 -6.52 15.34
CA ASN A 563 16.56 -7.91 15.39
C ASN A 563 17.27 -8.28 14.09
N ALA A 564 18.25 -9.18 14.19
CA ALA A 564 18.93 -9.81 13.07
C ALA A 564 18.78 -11.32 13.15
N PHE A 565 18.43 -11.94 12.03
CA PHE A 565 18.24 -13.37 11.87
C PHE A 565 19.15 -13.90 10.76
N ASP A 566 19.61 -15.16 10.87
CA ASP A 566 20.17 -15.88 9.72
C ASP A 566 19.04 -16.08 8.70
N LYS A 567 19.22 -15.52 7.50
CA LYS A 567 18.16 -15.52 6.47
C LYS A 567 17.75 -16.90 5.98
N ARG A 568 18.63 -17.92 6.12
CA ARG A 568 18.39 -19.30 5.65
C ARG A 568 17.56 -20.12 6.64
N THR A 569 17.66 -19.81 7.93
CA THR A 569 17.10 -20.63 9.02
C THR A 569 16.08 -19.91 9.89
N GLY A 570 16.01 -18.58 9.83
CA GLY A 570 15.23 -17.77 10.75
C GLY A 570 15.76 -17.72 12.18
N MET A 571 16.95 -18.31 12.44
CA MET A 571 17.53 -18.29 13.78
C MET A 571 18.02 -16.90 14.17
N PRO A 572 17.76 -16.44 15.40
CA PRO A 572 18.27 -15.16 15.88
C PRO A 572 19.80 -15.14 15.89
N VAL A 573 20.39 -14.06 15.38
CA VAL A 573 21.84 -13.82 15.38
C VAL A 573 22.21 -12.75 16.39
N GLY A 574 21.36 -11.74 16.57
CA GLY A 574 21.60 -10.64 17.51
C GLY A 574 20.56 -9.56 17.41
N GLU A 575 20.72 -8.52 18.23
CA GLU A 575 19.81 -7.40 18.31
C GLU A 575 20.57 -6.08 18.55
N VAL A 576 19.94 -4.97 18.19
CA VAL A 576 20.45 -3.61 18.42
C VAL A 576 19.33 -2.74 18.97
N ALA A 577 19.59 -2.07 20.10
CA ALA A 577 18.65 -1.12 20.66
C ALA A 577 18.47 0.10 19.74
N LEU A 578 17.21 0.49 19.53
CA LEU A 578 16.82 1.69 18.80
C LEU A 578 16.32 2.76 19.77
N PRO A 579 16.37 4.06 19.39
CA PRO A 579 15.85 5.12 20.26
C PRO A 579 14.31 5.15 20.35
N SER A 580 13.61 4.41 19.51
CA SER A 580 12.16 4.20 19.51
C SER A 580 11.80 2.99 18.63
N PRO A 581 10.60 2.41 18.76
CA PRO A 581 10.15 1.32 17.90
C PRO A 581 10.20 1.67 16.41
N GLY A 582 10.52 0.69 15.58
CA GLY A 582 10.47 0.82 14.13
C GLY A 582 9.04 1.09 13.64
N GLN A 583 8.88 2.00 12.67
CA GLN A 583 7.56 2.42 12.20
C GLN A 583 7.32 2.06 10.74
N TYR A 584 8.32 2.28 9.90
CA TYR A 584 8.20 2.19 8.45
C TYR A 584 9.58 2.20 7.81
N GLY A 585 9.69 1.68 6.59
CA GLY A 585 10.86 1.77 5.71
C GLY A 585 12.22 1.47 6.36
N MET A 586 12.93 0.55 5.77
CA MET A 586 14.33 0.26 6.11
C MET A 586 15.12 0.17 4.81
N MET A 587 16.32 0.72 4.80
CA MET A 587 17.22 0.61 3.66
C MET A 587 18.68 0.54 4.11
N THR A 588 19.55 0.11 3.23
CA THR A 588 20.99 0.09 3.48
C THR A 588 21.74 0.75 2.34
N TYR A 589 22.86 1.40 2.66
CA TYR A 589 23.75 2.02 1.67
C TYR A 589 25.21 1.88 2.08
N LEU A 590 26.08 1.92 1.09
CA LEU A 590 27.52 1.99 1.27
C LEU A 590 27.98 3.43 1.00
N HIS A 591 28.57 4.09 2.00
CA HIS A 591 29.12 5.43 1.87
C HIS A 591 30.58 5.44 2.36
N GLU A 592 31.51 5.87 1.49
CA GLU A 592 32.96 5.92 1.77
C GLU A 592 33.52 4.59 2.36
N GLY A 593 33.05 3.45 1.79
CA GLY A 593 33.48 2.12 2.23
C GLY A 593 32.85 1.63 3.54
N ARG A 594 31.90 2.37 4.13
CA ARG A 594 31.18 1.99 5.36
C ARG A 594 29.73 1.71 5.06
N GLN A 595 29.25 0.55 5.51
CA GLN A 595 27.84 0.21 5.40
C GLN A 595 27.02 0.85 6.51
N HIS A 596 25.88 1.42 6.12
CA HIS A 596 24.86 1.98 6.99
C HIS A 596 23.54 1.27 6.79
N VAL A 597 22.78 1.12 7.86
CA VAL A 597 21.36 0.73 7.82
C VAL A 597 20.57 1.93 8.33
N VAL A 598 19.61 2.38 7.54
CA VAL A 598 18.69 3.46 7.94
C VAL A 598 17.32 2.91 8.17
N ILE A 599 16.74 3.25 9.30
CA ILE A 599 15.40 2.85 9.67
C ILE A 599 14.59 4.06 10.16
N GLN A 600 13.33 4.09 9.80
CA GLN A 600 12.38 5.03 10.37
C GLN A 600 11.86 4.54 11.71
N VAL A 601 11.92 5.39 12.74
CA VAL A 601 11.48 5.06 14.10
C VAL A 601 10.61 6.15 14.70
N GLY A 602 9.74 5.76 15.63
CA GLY A 602 9.02 6.65 16.53
C GLY A 602 7.88 7.46 15.92
N ARG A 603 7.10 8.04 16.82
CA ARG A 603 6.07 9.05 16.54
C ARG A 603 6.24 10.18 17.54
N PRO A 604 6.76 11.36 17.15
CA PRO A 604 7.09 11.82 15.79
C PRO A 604 8.22 11.06 15.12
N GLY A 605 8.17 11.02 13.77
CA GLY A 605 9.07 10.22 12.94
C GLY A 605 10.52 10.75 12.97
N ARG A 606 11.46 9.81 12.97
CA ARG A 606 12.90 10.07 12.86
C ARG A 606 13.53 9.03 11.93
N LEU A 607 14.57 9.42 11.21
CA LEU A 607 15.48 8.47 10.58
C LEU A 607 16.66 8.21 11.53
N VAL A 608 16.97 6.96 11.73
CA VAL A 608 18.13 6.52 12.51
C VAL A 608 19.07 5.75 11.59
N ALA A 609 20.29 6.21 11.46
CA ALA A 609 21.32 5.45 10.77
C ALA A 609 22.16 4.68 11.78
N LEU A 610 22.33 3.41 11.49
CA LEU A 610 23.19 2.47 12.22
C LEU A 610 24.42 2.13 11.37
N ARG A 611 25.58 1.95 11.99
CA ARG A 611 26.80 1.49 11.33
C ARG A 611 27.58 0.52 12.22
N LEU A 612 28.58 -0.16 11.65
CA LEU A 612 29.55 -0.90 12.44
C LEU A 612 30.41 0.09 13.26
N PRO A 613 30.79 -0.25 14.50
CA PRO A 613 31.75 0.52 15.27
C PRO A 613 33.10 0.67 14.53
N ASN A 614 33.83 1.72 14.85
CA ASN A 614 35.18 1.95 14.27
C ASN A 614 36.16 0.88 14.72
#